data_a18b274d7e1a9719ecd921d7ba486360
#
_entry.id   a18b274d7e1a9719ecd921d7ba486360
#
_cell.length_a   1.000
_cell.length_b   1.000
_cell.length_c   1.000
_cell.angle_alpha   90.00
_cell.angle_beta   90.00
_cell.angle_gamma   90.00
#
_symmetry.space_group_name_H-M   'P 1'
#
loop_
_entity.id
_entity.type
_entity.pdbx_description
1 polymer ?
#
loop_
_entity_poly.entity_id
_entity_poly.type
_entity_poly.pdbx_seq_one_letter_code
_entity_poly.pdbx_strand_id
1 'polypeptide(L)'
;PEQQMFETDEMVDEANWKILNETLMEGYHIKSLHSETFYPYGLDNINLVEIYGANSRVTYPFRRIEKMRDVAPDQRRIDGLVTSVYLVFPTASVSVLSKHTNLAILEPLSPTSSRWVLYRMVNRAVDGKDIPLEEAQRDALFVGDSGQIEDREAARAIQQSVSSNGNTHFTFGHFESAIVNFHQHLAKYLDNQ
;
A
#
# COMPACT_ATOMS: atom_id res chain seq x y z
N PRO A 1 2.86 -18.97 -16.96
CA PRO A 1 1.41 -18.90 -16.80
C PRO A 1 1.02 -17.45 -16.65
N GLU A 2 -0.01 -17.05 -17.38
CA GLU A 2 -0.54 -15.69 -17.35
C GLU A 2 -1.27 -15.48 -16.02
N GLN A 3 -1.11 -14.31 -15.41
CA GLN A 3 -1.84 -13.95 -14.21
C GLN A 3 -3.27 -13.58 -14.62
N GLN A 4 -4.27 -14.15 -13.97
CA GLN A 4 -5.66 -13.92 -14.30
C GLN A 4 -6.13 -12.62 -13.67
N MET A 5 -6.51 -11.63 -14.49
CA MET A 5 -7.24 -10.44 -14.05
C MET A 5 -8.72 -10.80 -13.87
N PHE A 6 -9.34 -10.37 -12.79
CA PHE A 6 -10.74 -10.68 -12.49
C PHE A 6 -11.62 -9.45 -12.25
N GLU A 7 -11.01 -8.28 -12.03
CA GLU A 7 -11.77 -7.06 -11.77
C GLU A 7 -10.99 -5.82 -12.17
N THR A 8 -11.73 -4.82 -12.64
CA THR A 8 -11.25 -3.45 -12.84
C THR A 8 -12.24 -2.51 -12.18
N ASP A 9 -11.76 -1.53 -11.43
CA ASP A 9 -12.60 -0.58 -10.71
C ASP A 9 -12.03 0.83 -10.82
N GLU A 10 -12.91 1.84 -10.77
CA GLU A 10 -12.54 3.25 -10.74
C GLU A 10 -13.30 3.96 -9.63
N MET A 11 -12.59 4.82 -8.89
CA MET A 11 -13.20 5.62 -7.84
C MET A 11 -12.54 6.99 -7.74
N VAL A 12 -13.31 8.00 -7.36
CA VAL A 12 -12.82 9.38 -7.16
C VAL A 12 -12.84 9.70 -5.67
N ASP A 13 -11.74 10.31 -5.22
CA ASP A 13 -11.59 10.82 -3.86
C ASP A 13 -11.36 12.32 -3.84
N GLU A 14 -11.92 12.99 -2.84
CA GLU A 14 -11.68 14.40 -2.52
C GLU A 14 -10.39 14.56 -1.69
N ALA A 15 -9.29 14.09 -2.26
CA ALA A 15 -7.95 14.19 -1.68
C ALA A 15 -6.89 14.31 -2.77
N ASN A 16 -5.79 14.96 -2.44
CA ASN A 16 -4.62 15.04 -3.30
C ASN A 16 -3.99 13.66 -3.49
N TRP A 17 -3.59 13.35 -4.72
CA TRP A 17 -3.00 12.05 -5.06
C TRP A 17 -1.76 11.67 -4.23
N LYS A 18 -0.99 12.67 -3.76
CA LYS A 18 0.17 12.41 -2.89
C LYS A 18 -0.25 11.87 -1.53
N ILE A 19 -1.28 12.47 -0.92
CA ILE A 19 -1.83 12.01 0.37
C ILE A 19 -2.33 10.58 0.25
N LEU A 20 -3.09 10.28 -0.81
CA LEU A 20 -3.58 8.93 -1.09
C LEU A 20 -2.45 7.92 -1.33
N ASN A 21 -1.38 8.32 -2.02
CA ASN A 21 -0.25 7.44 -2.29
C ASN A 21 0.59 7.16 -1.03
N GLU A 22 0.69 8.14 -0.14
CA GLU A 22 1.45 8.06 1.11
C GLU A 22 0.89 7.04 2.09
N THR A 23 -0.43 6.76 2.07
CA THR A 23 -1.04 5.71 2.91
C THR A 23 -0.44 4.32 2.65
N LEU A 24 0.13 4.11 1.48
CA LEU A 24 0.77 2.86 1.08
C LEU A 24 2.25 2.75 1.48
N MET A 25 2.83 3.83 2.03
CA MET A 25 4.28 3.97 2.22
C MET A 25 4.74 3.79 3.66
N GLU A 26 3.82 3.66 4.63
CA GLU A 26 4.13 3.53 6.05
C GLU A 26 3.16 2.57 6.75
N GLY A 27 3.50 2.13 7.95
CA GLY A 27 2.70 1.19 8.73
C GLY A 27 2.31 1.70 10.12
N TYR A 28 2.52 2.97 10.42
CA TYR A 28 2.19 3.54 11.73
C TYR A 28 0.67 3.62 11.97
N HIS A 29 -0.11 3.84 10.91
CA HIS A 29 -1.57 3.94 10.99
C HIS A 29 -2.26 2.59 11.19
N ILE A 30 -1.59 1.46 10.91
CA ILE A 30 -2.21 0.11 10.94
C ILE A 30 -2.95 -0.16 12.26
N LYS A 31 -2.34 0.18 13.40
CA LYS A 31 -2.96 -0.07 14.70
C LYS A 31 -4.10 0.88 15.03
N SER A 32 -3.95 2.14 14.67
CA SER A 32 -4.91 3.19 15.06
C SER A 32 -6.09 3.27 14.10
N LEU A 33 -5.84 3.16 12.80
CA LEU A 33 -6.86 3.28 11.76
C LEU A 33 -7.54 1.92 11.48
N HIS A 34 -6.74 0.88 11.32
CA HIS A 34 -7.19 -0.46 10.94
C HIS A 34 -7.34 -1.40 12.13
N SER A 35 -7.76 -0.88 13.30
CA SER A 35 -7.78 -1.63 14.56
C SER A 35 -8.60 -2.92 14.49
N GLU A 36 -9.69 -2.92 13.75
CA GLU A 36 -10.62 -4.05 13.60
C GLU A 36 -10.45 -4.80 12.27
N THR A 37 -9.70 -4.23 11.33
CA THR A 37 -9.55 -4.75 9.97
C THR A 37 -8.20 -5.41 9.73
N PHE A 38 -7.12 -4.65 9.57
CA PHE A 38 -5.79 -5.21 9.27
C PHE A 38 -4.94 -5.51 10.49
N TYR A 39 -5.07 -4.74 11.58
CA TYR A 39 -4.26 -4.92 12.78
C TYR A 39 -4.38 -6.31 13.44
N PRO A 40 -5.54 -6.99 13.44
CA PRO A 40 -5.62 -8.37 13.92
C PRO A 40 -4.72 -9.36 13.18
N TYR A 41 -4.38 -9.08 11.94
CA TYR A 41 -3.58 -9.95 11.07
C TYR A 41 -2.16 -9.46 10.83
N GLY A 42 -1.93 -8.14 10.85
CA GLY A 42 -0.66 -7.47 10.59
C GLY A 42 0.10 -7.12 11.86
N LEU A 43 1.40 -6.90 11.73
CA LEU A 43 2.21 -6.23 12.75
C LEU A 43 2.21 -4.73 12.43
N ASP A 44 2.08 -3.91 13.47
CA ASP A 44 2.20 -2.45 13.38
C ASP A 44 3.61 -1.97 13.68
N ASN A 45 3.89 -0.73 13.31
CA ASN A 45 5.18 -0.07 13.58
C ASN A 45 6.40 -0.90 13.14
N ILE A 46 6.24 -1.71 12.10
CA ILE A 46 7.33 -2.47 11.50
C ILE A 46 7.05 -2.68 10.02
N ASN A 47 7.92 -2.13 9.19
CA ASN A 47 7.95 -2.37 7.75
C ASN A 47 9.39 -2.30 7.26
N LEU A 48 9.69 -3.04 6.21
CA LEU A 48 10.98 -2.98 5.53
C LEU A 48 10.82 -2.13 4.28
N VAL A 49 11.64 -1.09 4.17
CA VAL A 49 11.68 -0.20 2.99
C VAL A 49 12.95 -0.47 2.20
N GLU A 50 12.79 -0.70 0.91
CA GLU A 50 13.87 -0.84 -0.05
C GLU A 50 13.70 0.20 -1.15
N ILE A 51 14.78 0.93 -1.45
CA ILE A 51 14.78 2.06 -2.38
C ILE A 51 15.47 1.66 -3.68
N TYR A 52 14.82 1.96 -4.81
CA TYR A 52 15.29 1.68 -6.18
C TYR A 52 15.17 2.96 -7.04
N GLY A 53 16.05 3.93 -6.79
CA GLY A 53 15.93 5.26 -7.39
C GLY A 53 14.66 5.97 -6.92
N ALA A 54 13.81 6.40 -7.84
CA ALA A 54 12.53 7.03 -7.51
C ALA A 54 11.46 6.02 -7.02
N ASN A 55 11.67 4.72 -7.28
CA ASN A 55 10.76 3.67 -6.87
C ASN A 55 11.14 3.12 -5.51
N SER A 56 10.19 2.48 -4.84
CA SER A 56 10.46 1.77 -3.59
C SER A 56 9.60 0.52 -3.45
N ARG A 57 10.02 -0.37 -2.55
CA ARG A 57 9.21 -1.49 -2.08
C ARG A 57 9.06 -1.36 -0.57
N VAL A 58 7.83 -1.42 -0.08
CA VAL A 58 7.52 -1.50 1.34
C VAL A 58 6.93 -2.86 1.64
N THR A 59 7.52 -3.57 2.60
CA THR A 59 7.09 -4.92 2.97
C THR A 59 6.53 -4.90 4.37
N TYR A 60 5.30 -5.36 4.52
CA TYR A 60 4.53 -5.41 5.76
C TYR A 60 4.37 -6.85 6.23
N PRO A 61 4.88 -7.24 7.40
CA PRO A 61 4.76 -8.60 7.90
C PRO A 61 3.39 -8.87 8.52
N PHE A 62 2.82 -10.04 8.21
CA PHE A 62 1.69 -10.56 8.96
C PHE A 62 2.16 -11.16 10.29
N ARG A 63 1.28 -11.16 11.31
CA ARG A 63 1.59 -11.79 12.63
C ARG A 63 2.03 -13.24 12.51
N ARG A 64 1.51 -13.97 11.53
CA ARG A 64 1.89 -15.36 11.27
C ARG A 64 3.34 -15.55 10.83
N ILE A 65 4.09 -14.46 10.53
CA ILE A 65 5.54 -14.54 10.25
C ILE A 65 6.33 -15.02 11.47
N GLU A 66 5.79 -14.88 12.66
CA GLU A 66 6.40 -15.34 13.91
C GLU A 66 6.74 -16.85 13.89
N LYS A 67 6.00 -17.65 13.12
CA LYS A 67 6.31 -19.08 12.93
C LYS A 67 7.68 -19.34 12.30
N MET A 68 8.28 -18.31 11.66
CA MET A 68 9.62 -18.39 11.07
C MET A 68 10.74 -18.15 12.07
N ARG A 69 10.42 -17.78 13.32
CA ARG A 69 11.42 -17.43 14.35
C ARG A 69 12.42 -18.57 14.57
N ASP A 70 11.91 -19.78 14.70
CA ASP A 70 12.70 -20.98 15.01
C ASP A 70 13.15 -21.74 13.75
N VAL A 71 12.85 -21.23 12.56
CA VAL A 71 13.32 -21.78 11.28
C VAL A 71 14.70 -21.22 10.97
N ALA A 72 15.64 -22.08 10.53
CA ALA A 72 16.98 -21.66 10.14
C ALA A 72 16.91 -20.60 9.01
N PRO A 73 17.73 -19.54 9.04
CA PRO A 73 17.63 -18.40 8.12
C PRO A 73 17.62 -18.79 6.63
N ASP A 74 18.41 -19.78 6.24
CA ASP A 74 18.51 -20.29 4.88
C ASP A 74 17.28 -21.10 4.42
N GLN A 75 16.45 -21.53 5.37
CA GLN A 75 15.22 -22.30 5.13
C GLN A 75 13.95 -21.44 5.22
N ARG A 76 14.08 -20.18 5.64
CA ARG A 76 12.93 -19.28 5.77
C ARG A 76 12.32 -18.96 4.42
N ARG A 77 10.99 -19.00 4.38
CA ARG A 77 10.19 -18.56 3.24
C ARG A 77 9.18 -17.53 3.71
N ILE A 78 9.05 -16.45 2.96
CA ILE A 78 8.15 -15.33 3.31
C ILE A 78 6.85 -15.33 2.48
N ASP A 79 6.72 -16.25 1.54
CA ASP A 79 5.54 -16.38 0.71
C ASP A 79 4.27 -16.51 1.56
N GLY A 80 3.30 -15.63 1.31
CA GLY A 80 2.07 -15.54 2.10
C GLY A 80 2.23 -15.11 3.56
N LEU A 81 3.43 -14.69 4.00
CA LEU A 81 3.69 -14.17 5.35
C LEU A 81 3.87 -12.65 5.39
N VAL A 82 3.90 -12.02 4.24
CA VAL A 82 4.05 -10.58 4.09
C VAL A 82 3.12 -10.06 2.99
N THR A 83 2.81 -8.78 3.05
CA THR A 83 2.34 -7.98 1.93
C THR A 83 3.49 -7.14 1.42
N SER A 84 3.69 -7.09 0.11
CA SER A 84 4.67 -6.21 -0.52
C SER A 84 3.98 -5.19 -1.40
N VAL A 85 4.27 -3.91 -1.15
CA VAL A 85 3.78 -2.78 -1.95
C VAL A 85 4.96 -2.22 -2.74
N TYR A 86 4.90 -2.32 -4.05
CA TYR A 86 5.85 -1.72 -4.96
C TYR A 86 5.30 -0.37 -5.41
N LEU A 87 6.00 0.68 -5.08
CA LEU A 87 5.67 2.04 -5.46
C LEU A 87 6.44 2.39 -6.73
N VAL A 88 5.70 2.54 -7.80
CA VAL A 88 6.22 2.88 -9.13
C VAL A 88 5.96 4.36 -9.36
N PHE A 89 7.01 5.13 -9.18
CA PHE A 89 6.97 6.60 -9.23
C PHE A 89 6.41 7.11 -10.56
N PRO A 90 5.55 8.14 -10.56
CA PRO A 90 5.06 8.84 -9.37
C PRO A 90 3.72 8.33 -8.83
N THR A 91 2.87 7.68 -9.61
CA THR A 91 1.45 7.51 -9.29
C THR A 91 0.95 6.08 -9.35
N ALA A 92 1.81 5.11 -9.63
CA ALA A 92 1.40 3.72 -9.71
C ALA A 92 1.92 2.91 -8.53
N SER A 93 1.15 1.92 -8.11
CA SER A 93 1.56 0.94 -7.11
C SER A 93 1.10 -0.47 -7.45
N VAL A 94 1.88 -1.46 -7.02
CA VAL A 94 1.51 -2.88 -7.10
C VAL A 94 1.57 -3.46 -5.70
N SER A 95 0.41 -3.82 -5.16
CA SER A 95 0.28 -4.44 -3.85
C SER A 95 0.06 -5.94 -4.00
N VAL A 96 1.04 -6.74 -3.60
CA VAL A 96 0.93 -8.20 -3.56
C VAL A 96 0.38 -8.59 -2.19
N LEU A 97 -0.90 -8.92 -2.16
CA LEU A 97 -1.66 -9.24 -0.96
C LEU A 97 -1.71 -10.77 -0.70
N SER A 98 -2.57 -11.24 0.19
CA SER A 98 -2.62 -12.66 0.56
C SER A 98 -2.98 -13.58 -0.62
N LYS A 99 -4.01 -13.22 -1.39
CA LYS A 99 -4.58 -14.07 -2.45
C LYS A 99 -4.68 -13.37 -3.80
N HIS A 100 -4.60 -12.05 -3.80
CA HIS A 100 -4.69 -11.24 -5.01
C HIS A 100 -3.59 -10.17 -5.06
N THR A 101 -3.42 -9.61 -6.24
CA THR A 101 -2.54 -8.46 -6.49
C THR A 101 -3.38 -7.31 -7.01
N ASN A 102 -3.20 -6.13 -6.42
CA ASN A 102 -3.73 -4.88 -6.95
C ASN A 102 -2.64 -4.13 -7.72
N LEU A 103 -2.91 -3.78 -8.97
CA LEU A 103 -2.24 -2.68 -9.65
C LEU A 103 -3.15 -1.45 -9.52
N ALA A 104 -2.65 -0.40 -8.90
CA ALA A 104 -3.37 0.85 -8.72
C ALA A 104 -2.64 1.98 -9.44
N ILE A 105 -3.41 2.84 -10.11
CA ILE A 105 -2.92 4.06 -10.75
C ILE A 105 -3.72 5.22 -10.17
N LEU A 106 -3.02 6.24 -9.67
CA LEU A 106 -3.61 7.47 -9.19
C LEU A 106 -3.52 8.55 -10.28
N GLU A 107 -4.66 9.03 -10.73
CA GLU A 107 -4.76 10.12 -11.69
C GLU A 107 -5.14 11.42 -10.98
N PRO A 108 -4.26 12.43 -10.93
CA PRO A 108 -4.61 13.75 -10.39
C PRO A 108 -5.71 14.39 -11.25
N LEU A 109 -6.84 14.74 -10.66
CA LEU A 109 -7.91 15.51 -11.33
C LEU A 109 -7.82 17.00 -11.00
N SER A 110 -7.41 17.32 -9.76
CA SER A 110 -7.18 18.67 -9.26
C SER A 110 -6.23 18.62 -8.07
N PRO A 111 -5.81 19.76 -7.51
CA PRO A 111 -5.03 19.79 -6.26
C PRO A 111 -5.69 19.08 -5.06
N THR A 112 -7.01 18.89 -5.10
CA THR A 112 -7.80 18.31 -3.99
C THR A 112 -8.67 17.14 -4.40
N SER A 113 -8.48 16.59 -5.61
CA SER A 113 -9.25 15.46 -6.10
C SER A 113 -8.40 14.55 -6.98
N SER A 114 -8.57 13.26 -6.84
CA SER A 114 -7.85 12.24 -7.59
C SER A 114 -8.74 11.05 -7.93
N ARG A 115 -8.41 10.38 -9.00
CA ARG A 115 -9.08 9.12 -9.41
C ARG A 115 -8.12 7.95 -9.21
N TRP A 116 -8.62 6.88 -8.59
CA TRP A 116 -8.01 5.56 -8.61
C TRP A 116 -8.51 4.78 -9.82
N VAL A 117 -7.58 4.12 -10.50
CA VAL A 117 -7.86 3.05 -11.46
C VAL A 117 -7.21 1.79 -10.92
N LEU A 118 -8.02 0.77 -10.62
CA LEU A 118 -7.59 -0.47 -9.96
C LEU A 118 -7.77 -1.66 -10.90
N TYR A 119 -6.76 -2.52 -10.94
CA TYR A 119 -6.78 -3.81 -11.63
C TYR A 119 -6.47 -4.89 -10.60
N ARG A 120 -7.40 -5.84 -10.43
CA ARG A 120 -7.25 -6.94 -9.47
C ARG A 120 -6.97 -8.26 -10.20
N MET A 121 -5.94 -8.95 -9.76
CA MET A 121 -5.44 -10.18 -10.38
C MET A 121 -5.27 -11.26 -9.33
N VAL A 122 -5.56 -12.51 -9.69
CA VAL A 122 -5.29 -13.67 -8.82
C VAL A 122 -3.78 -13.83 -8.66
N ASN A 123 -3.31 -14.06 -7.44
CA ASN A 123 -1.91 -14.33 -7.19
C ASN A 123 -1.49 -15.67 -7.82
N ARG A 124 -0.20 -15.80 -8.11
CA ARG A 124 0.37 -17.08 -8.53
C ARG A 124 0.25 -18.14 -7.44
N ALA A 125 0.21 -19.39 -7.87
CA ALA A 125 0.25 -20.54 -6.99
C ALA A 125 1.39 -20.45 -5.96
N VAL A 126 1.04 -20.73 -4.71
CA VAL A 126 2.01 -20.91 -3.64
C VAL A 126 2.15 -22.43 -3.43
N ASP A 127 3.38 -22.92 -3.35
CA ASP A 127 3.68 -24.35 -3.22
C ASP A 127 3.04 -25.24 -4.31
N GLY A 128 2.93 -24.70 -5.54
CA GLY A 128 2.38 -25.43 -6.69
C GLY A 128 0.87 -25.60 -6.67
N LYS A 129 0.16 -24.96 -5.75
CA LYS A 129 -1.31 -24.97 -5.69
C LYS A 129 -1.86 -23.65 -6.19
N ASP A 130 -2.68 -23.69 -7.21
CA ASP A 130 -3.39 -22.53 -7.72
C ASP A 130 -4.35 -21.96 -6.69
N ILE A 131 -4.45 -20.64 -6.65
CA ILE A 131 -5.40 -19.93 -5.79
C ILE A 131 -6.74 -19.90 -6.53
N PRO A 132 -7.83 -20.43 -5.95
CA PRO A 132 -9.16 -20.34 -6.54
C PRO A 132 -9.59 -18.87 -6.70
N LEU A 133 -10.24 -18.57 -7.83
CA LEU A 133 -10.75 -17.23 -8.12
C LEU A 133 -11.63 -16.67 -6.98
N GLU A 134 -12.51 -17.51 -6.44
CA GLU A 134 -13.40 -17.12 -5.33
C GLU A 134 -12.65 -16.74 -4.05
N GLU A 135 -11.48 -17.33 -3.79
CA GLU A 135 -10.64 -16.96 -2.67
C GLU A 135 -9.97 -15.60 -2.89
N ALA A 136 -9.50 -15.33 -4.11
CA ALA A 136 -8.92 -14.04 -4.48
C ALA A 136 -9.98 -12.93 -4.41
N GLN A 137 -11.20 -13.20 -4.88
CA GLN A 137 -12.33 -12.26 -4.79
C GLN A 137 -12.71 -11.94 -3.35
N ARG A 138 -12.79 -12.94 -2.46
CA ARG A 138 -13.07 -12.71 -1.02
C ARG A 138 -11.97 -11.90 -0.34
N ASP A 139 -10.71 -12.16 -0.68
CA ASP A 139 -9.56 -11.39 -0.18
C ASP A 139 -9.62 -9.94 -0.68
N ALA A 140 -10.02 -9.73 -1.93
CA ALA A 140 -10.17 -8.40 -2.52
C ALA A 140 -11.33 -7.61 -1.88
N LEU A 141 -12.46 -8.25 -1.63
CA LEU A 141 -13.58 -7.63 -0.90
C LEU A 141 -13.17 -7.22 0.53
N PHE A 142 -12.49 -8.10 1.27
CA PHE A 142 -12.01 -7.77 2.60
C PHE A 142 -11.08 -6.56 2.60
N VAL A 143 -10.14 -6.47 1.65
CA VAL A 143 -9.22 -5.34 1.54
C VAL A 143 -9.95 -4.07 1.09
N GLY A 144 -10.86 -4.17 0.11
CA GLY A 144 -11.60 -3.04 -0.45
C GLY A 144 -12.63 -2.46 0.53
N ASP A 145 -13.46 -3.33 1.12
CA ASP A 145 -14.59 -2.92 1.95
C ASP A 145 -14.18 -2.49 3.37
N SER A 146 -12.95 -2.79 3.79
CA SER A 146 -12.45 -2.39 5.10
C SER A 146 -11.30 -1.40 4.99
N GLY A 147 -10.10 -1.87 4.64
CA GLY A 147 -8.90 -1.06 4.70
C GLY A 147 -8.91 0.13 3.75
N GLN A 148 -9.29 -0.05 2.50
CA GLN A 148 -9.28 1.05 1.53
C GLN A 148 -10.33 2.13 1.86
N ILE A 149 -11.46 1.79 2.47
CA ILE A 149 -12.45 2.78 2.92
C ILE A 149 -11.87 3.61 4.06
N GLU A 150 -11.27 2.97 5.07
CA GLU A 150 -10.65 3.63 6.22
C GLU A 150 -9.53 4.58 5.77
N ASP A 151 -8.61 4.12 4.90
CA ASP A 151 -7.53 4.93 4.34
C ASP A 151 -8.04 6.15 3.58
N ARG A 152 -9.07 5.99 2.77
CA ARG A 152 -9.66 7.07 1.99
C ARG A 152 -10.35 8.12 2.87
N GLU A 153 -11.02 7.70 3.95
CA GLU A 153 -11.60 8.61 4.93
C GLU A 153 -10.53 9.41 5.67
N ALA A 154 -9.45 8.75 6.10
CA ALA A 154 -8.31 9.41 6.71
C ALA A 154 -7.62 10.41 5.76
N ALA A 155 -7.40 10.02 4.50
CA ALA A 155 -6.81 10.89 3.49
C ALA A 155 -7.66 12.15 3.23
N ARG A 156 -9.00 12.03 3.21
CA ARG A 156 -9.91 13.19 3.10
C ARG A 156 -9.83 14.12 4.31
N ALA A 157 -9.75 13.56 5.52
CA ALA A 157 -9.58 14.34 6.74
C ALA A 157 -8.23 15.08 6.77
N ILE A 158 -7.16 14.42 6.34
CA ILE A 158 -5.83 15.01 6.19
C ILE A 158 -5.88 16.15 5.15
N GLN A 159 -6.53 15.95 4.00
CA GLN A 159 -6.67 16.99 2.98
C GLN A 159 -7.34 18.27 3.53
N GLN A 160 -8.38 18.13 4.34
CA GLN A 160 -9.03 19.26 4.98
C GLN A 160 -8.10 19.97 5.98
N SER A 161 -7.36 19.19 6.76
CA SER A 161 -6.43 19.71 7.76
C SER A 161 -5.25 20.45 7.14
N VAL A 162 -4.63 19.89 6.10
CA VAL A 162 -3.49 20.50 5.38
C VAL A 162 -3.87 21.85 4.77
N SER A 163 -5.10 22.01 4.30
CA SER A 163 -5.61 23.28 3.74
C SER A 163 -5.66 24.41 4.74
N SER A 164 -5.64 24.13 6.05
CA SER A 164 -5.69 25.14 7.11
C SER A 164 -4.37 25.90 7.32
N ASN A 165 -3.26 25.40 6.76
CA ASN A 165 -1.89 25.91 7.00
C ASN A 165 -1.50 25.99 8.50
N GLY A 166 -2.18 25.22 9.35
CA GLY A 166 -1.88 25.15 10.79
C GLY A 166 -0.54 24.47 11.09
N ASN A 167 -0.01 23.71 10.15
CA ASN A 167 1.29 23.07 10.22
C ASN A 167 2.16 23.49 9.03
N THR A 168 3.39 23.87 9.28
CA THR A 168 4.33 24.38 8.26
C THR A 168 5.39 23.34 7.85
N HIS A 169 5.48 22.23 8.56
CA HIS A 169 6.43 21.15 8.28
C HIS A 169 5.89 19.81 8.80
N PHE A 170 6.40 18.73 8.21
CA PHE A 170 6.12 17.37 8.64
C PHE A 170 7.38 16.72 9.17
N THR A 171 7.23 15.98 10.28
CA THR A 171 8.32 15.17 10.83
C THR A 171 8.05 13.71 10.48
N PHE A 172 8.96 13.10 9.74
CA PHE A 172 8.87 11.69 9.34
C PHE A 172 9.55 10.77 10.35
N GLY A 173 8.88 9.68 10.66
CA GLY A 173 9.40 8.63 11.53
C GLY A 173 10.35 7.66 10.80
N HIS A 174 10.93 6.75 11.57
CA HIS A 174 11.92 5.79 11.07
C HIS A 174 11.39 4.90 9.91
N PHE A 175 10.13 4.53 9.95
CA PHE A 175 9.51 3.66 8.95
C PHE A 175 8.84 4.41 7.78
N GLU A 176 9.05 5.73 7.67
CA GLU A 176 8.50 6.59 6.62
C GLU A 176 9.54 6.97 5.54
N SER A 177 10.65 6.25 5.47
CA SER A 177 11.71 6.55 4.49
C SER A 177 11.26 6.44 3.03
N ALA A 178 10.21 5.67 2.73
CA ALA A 178 9.59 5.64 1.40
C ALA A 178 8.93 6.97 1.05
N ILE A 179 8.23 7.62 2.00
CA ILE A 179 7.63 8.95 1.82
C ILE A 179 8.72 10.00 1.57
N VAL A 180 9.78 9.96 2.37
CA VAL A 180 10.92 10.89 2.20
C VAL A 180 11.54 10.74 0.80
N ASN A 181 11.81 9.51 0.35
CA ASN A 181 12.34 9.23 -0.98
C ASN A 181 11.42 9.75 -2.09
N PHE A 182 10.12 9.52 -1.96
CA PHE A 182 9.10 9.97 -2.89
C PHE A 182 9.12 11.49 -3.05
N HIS A 183 9.05 12.24 -1.95
CA HIS A 183 9.08 13.72 -1.99
C HIS A 183 10.40 14.30 -2.48
N GLN A 184 11.53 13.68 -2.15
CA GLN A 184 12.84 14.10 -2.68
C GLN A 184 12.92 13.97 -4.20
N HIS A 185 12.32 12.93 -4.77
CA HIS A 185 12.26 12.77 -6.23
C HIS A 185 11.25 13.70 -6.87
N LEU A 186 10.09 13.95 -6.25
CA LEU A 186 9.15 14.96 -6.73
C LEU A 186 9.80 16.35 -6.81
N ALA A 187 10.50 16.78 -5.76
CA ALA A 187 11.19 18.06 -5.75
C ALA A 187 12.19 18.17 -6.90
N LYS A 188 13.02 17.13 -7.12
CA LYS A 188 14.00 17.13 -8.24
C LYS A 188 13.36 17.30 -9.62
N TYR A 189 12.16 16.73 -9.83
CA TYR A 189 11.46 16.87 -11.11
C TYR A 189 10.81 18.24 -11.27
N LEU A 190 10.38 18.87 -10.17
CA LEU A 190 9.80 20.21 -10.19
C LEU A 190 10.87 21.30 -10.35
N ASP A 191 12.03 21.14 -9.71
CA ASP A 191 13.15 22.10 -9.78
C ASP A 191 13.85 22.12 -11.14
N ASN A 192 13.66 21.10 -11.98
CA ASN A 192 14.26 20.99 -13.32
C ASN A 192 13.32 21.45 -14.43
N GLN A 193 12.18 22.07 -14.12
CA GLN A 193 11.27 22.69 -15.09
C GLN A 193 11.41 24.21 -15.07
#